data_820f02d16431287fbdb3fc674b271c4c
#
_entry.id   820f02d16431287fbdb3fc674b271c4c
#
_cell.length_a   1.000
_cell.length_b   1.000
_cell.length_c   1.000
_cell.angle_alpha   90.00
_cell.angle_beta   90.00
_cell.angle_gamma   90.00
#
_symmetry.space_group_name_H-M   'P 1'
#
loop_
_entity.id
_entity.type
_entity.pdbx_description
1 polymer ?
#
loop_
_entity_poly.entity_id
_entity_poly.type
_entity_poly.pdbx_seq_one_letter_code
_entity_poly.pdbx_strand_id
1 'polypeptide(L)'
;MPTESTLKRQTTKIINDERMGDHNRDILNRYMGQLRISRASISRQRIVATVIRLLALHAEKPLDQVKRDDVEKWVTSLDHLGTESLINYVAIIKSFYKWLYGEDEPECVSWLQIKNGRHKRKLPTDMITAEEVKAMINATDNARDKAIIACTYESGCRIGEISSLSIKDVMPDQYGAVVMVDGKTGMRRIRLIDSAPYITQWINQHPMKDNRDAPLFISFSNSCYGNRMDDGGMRRLFKILAKRAGIKKRIHPHLFRHARLTELAKDFTEQELKVLAGWTGGSRMAETYIHLSGADIEQKILQKAGLLDAEETREKNEVLKPRECPRCRKTNPATARFCYNCGMALDMKTAMEIDEKKNAETLELMDLIQREPRVFEILKAAVTVTK
;
A
#
# COMPACT_ATOMS: atom_id res chain seq x y z
N MET A 1 5.18 4.57 -9.23
CA MET A 1 4.95 5.78 -10.08
C MET A 1 6.04 5.83 -11.13
N PRO A 2 5.80 6.42 -12.30
CA PRO A 2 6.90 6.72 -13.20
C PRO A 2 7.95 7.56 -12.46
N THR A 3 9.23 7.36 -12.79
CA THR A 3 10.30 8.18 -12.23
C THR A 3 10.07 9.66 -12.54
N GLU A 4 10.67 10.54 -11.75
CA GLU A 4 10.55 11.99 -11.99
C GLU A 4 10.99 12.38 -13.41
N SER A 5 12.05 11.74 -13.91
CA SER A 5 12.53 11.92 -15.30
C SER A 5 11.48 11.46 -16.33
N THR A 6 10.82 10.33 -16.09
CA THR A 6 9.74 9.84 -16.96
C THR A 6 8.55 10.79 -16.97
N LEU A 7 8.15 11.32 -15.82
CA LEU A 7 7.07 12.30 -15.71
C LEU A 7 7.43 13.61 -16.40
N LYS A 8 8.66 14.10 -16.27
CA LYS A 8 9.17 15.27 -16.98
C LYS A 8 9.07 15.06 -18.48
N ARG A 9 9.58 13.95 -18.99
CA ARG A 9 9.52 13.61 -20.42
C ARG A 9 8.08 13.51 -20.95
N GLN A 10 7.17 12.89 -20.20
CA GLN A 10 5.75 12.83 -20.54
C GLN A 10 5.11 14.22 -20.58
N THR A 11 5.40 15.06 -19.58
CA THR A 11 4.89 16.44 -19.53
C THR A 11 5.37 17.26 -20.71
N THR A 12 6.66 17.18 -21.04
CA THR A 12 7.23 17.85 -22.24
C THR A 12 6.56 17.39 -23.52
N LYS A 13 6.31 16.07 -23.66
CA LYS A 13 5.58 15.55 -24.84
C LYS A 13 4.15 16.08 -24.95
N ILE A 14 3.46 16.27 -23.83
CA ILE A 14 2.10 16.82 -23.79
C ILE A 14 2.10 18.31 -24.20
N ILE A 15 3.05 19.08 -23.67
CA ILE A 15 3.17 20.51 -23.95
C ILE A 15 3.52 20.75 -25.42
N ASN A 16 4.36 19.92 -26.01
CA ASN A 16 4.84 20.02 -27.39
C ASN A 16 3.94 19.31 -28.41
N ASP A 17 2.69 19.00 -28.06
CA ASP A 17 1.74 18.37 -28.99
C ASP A 17 1.37 19.39 -30.12
N GLU A 18 1.86 19.13 -31.31
CA GLU A 18 1.69 20.02 -32.50
C GLU A 18 0.22 20.27 -32.85
N ARG A 19 -0.67 19.35 -32.49
CA ARG A 19 -2.12 19.48 -32.77
C ARG A 19 -2.78 20.66 -32.03
N MET A 20 -2.15 21.20 -30.99
CA MET A 20 -2.65 22.38 -30.27
C MET A 20 -2.40 23.71 -31.03
N GLY A 21 -1.52 23.72 -32.03
CA GLY A 21 -1.02 24.94 -32.65
C GLY A 21 -0.01 25.70 -31.76
N ASP A 22 0.79 26.56 -32.38
CA ASP A 22 1.90 27.28 -31.72
C ASP A 22 1.41 28.22 -30.63
N HIS A 23 0.35 28.96 -30.89
CA HIS A 23 -0.23 29.92 -29.95
C HIS A 23 -0.68 29.23 -28.63
N ASN A 24 -1.42 28.13 -28.74
CA ASN A 24 -1.87 27.38 -27.55
C ASN A 24 -0.71 26.73 -26.80
N ARG A 25 0.33 26.27 -27.50
CA ARG A 25 1.55 25.76 -26.90
C ARG A 25 2.31 26.83 -26.10
N ASP A 26 2.38 28.06 -26.64
CA ASP A 26 3.00 29.19 -25.92
C ASP A 26 2.24 29.53 -24.64
N ILE A 27 0.92 29.66 -24.70
CA ILE A 27 0.08 29.93 -23.52
C ILE A 27 0.29 28.82 -22.47
N LEU A 28 0.25 27.55 -22.88
CA LEU A 28 0.46 26.42 -21.97
C LEU A 28 1.87 26.46 -21.35
N ASN A 29 2.92 26.75 -22.11
CA ASN A 29 4.28 26.87 -21.62
C ASN A 29 4.42 27.98 -20.56
N ARG A 30 3.81 29.13 -20.78
CA ARG A 30 3.78 30.24 -19.82
C ARG A 30 3.09 29.83 -18.52
N TYR A 31 1.95 29.17 -18.60
CA TYR A 31 1.26 28.65 -17.41
C TYR A 31 2.05 27.59 -16.67
N MET A 32 2.73 26.70 -17.40
CA MET A 32 3.64 25.73 -16.80
C MET A 32 4.83 26.40 -16.09
N GLY A 33 5.30 27.55 -16.60
CA GLY A 33 6.27 28.42 -15.91
C GLY A 33 5.76 28.88 -14.55
N GLN A 34 4.53 29.39 -14.48
CA GLN A 34 3.86 29.81 -13.25
C GLN A 34 3.73 28.64 -12.24
N LEU A 35 3.37 27.45 -12.71
CA LEU A 35 3.28 26.27 -11.85
C LEU A 35 4.65 25.86 -11.29
N ARG A 36 5.74 26.04 -12.02
CA ARG A 36 7.10 25.81 -11.53
C ARG A 36 7.51 26.83 -10.47
N ILE A 37 7.20 28.10 -10.67
CA ILE A 37 7.43 29.16 -9.68
C ILE A 37 6.69 28.85 -8.37
N SER A 38 5.44 28.39 -8.45
CA SER A 38 4.64 27.98 -7.29
C SER A 38 5.05 26.61 -6.70
N ARG A 39 6.15 26.00 -7.19
CA ARG A 39 6.65 24.69 -6.76
C ARG A 39 5.62 23.57 -6.87
N ALA A 40 4.72 23.63 -7.82
CA ALA A 40 3.78 22.53 -8.08
C ALA A 40 4.52 21.25 -8.44
N SER A 41 4.10 20.11 -7.85
CA SER A 41 4.72 18.81 -8.13
C SER A 41 4.63 18.46 -9.62
N ILE A 42 5.59 17.71 -10.15
CA ILE A 42 5.63 17.27 -11.55
C ILE A 42 4.37 16.49 -11.93
N SER A 43 3.85 15.67 -11.02
CA SER A 43 2.57 14.98 -11.22
C SER A 43 1.41 15.95 -11.39
N ARG A 44 1.36 17.04 -10.63
CA ARG A 44 0.36 18.10 -10.79
C ARG A 44 0.54 18.83 -12.12
N GLN A 45 1.77 19.21 -12.47
CA GLN A 45 2.09 19.83 -13.74
C GLN A 45 1.62 18.96 -14.92
N ARG A 46 1.89 17.64 -14.89
CA ARG A 46 1.45 16.71 -15.93
C ARG A 46 -0.06 16.65 -16.09
N ILE A 47 -0.81 16.56 -14.97
CA ILE A 47 -2.28 16.52 -15.00
C ILE A 47 -2.82 17.83 -15.59
N VAL A 48 -2.31 18.98 -15.15
CA VAL A 48 -2.69 20.30 -15.65
C VAL A 48 -2.43 20.42 -17.15
N ALA A 49 -1.23 20.06 -17.61
CA ALA A 49 -0.90 20.07 -19.03
C ALA A 49 -1.84 19.15 -19.84
N THR A 50 -2.17 17.98 -19.31
CA THR A 50 -3.10 17.04 -19.96
C THR A 50 -4.49 17.67 -20.13
N VAL A 51 -5.04 18.27 -19.07
CA VAL A 51 -6.39 18.83 -19.09
C VAL A 51 -6.48 20.01 -20.03
N ILE A 52 -5.52 20.95 -19.99
CA ILE A 52 -5.51 22.12 -20.88
C ILE A 52 -5.34 21.71 -22.33
N ARG A 53 -4.45 20.74 -22.61
CA ARG A 53 -4.31 20.17 -23.94
C ARG A 53 -5.62 19.56 -24.44
N LEU A 54 -6.35 18.80 -23.62
CA LEU A 54 -7.63 18.20 -24.00
C LEU A 54 -8.66 19.28 -24.34
N LEU A 55 -8.72 20.36 -23.57
CA LEU A 55 -9.58 21.51 -23.87
C LEU A 55 -9.19 22.19 -25.20
N ALA A 56 -7.89 22.45 -25.41
CA ALA A 56 -7.40 23.06 -26.62
C ALA A 56 -7.74 22.26 -27.88
N LEU A 57 -7.58 20.94 -27.81
CA LEU A 57 -7.91 20.04 -28.94
C LEU A 57 -9.41 19.90 -29.18
N HIS A 58 -10.24 20.06 -28.16
CA HIS A 58 -11.69 20.00 -28.31
C HIS A 58 -12.27 21.31 -28.84
N ALA A 59 -11.74 22.43 -28.37
CA ALA A 59 -12.22 23.75 -28.77
C ALA A 59 -11.79 24.14 -30.20
N GLU A 60 -10.71 23.56 -30.71
CA GLU A 60 -10.14 23.82 -32.06
C GLU A 60 -9.90 25.32 -32.36
N LYS A 61 -9.62 26.10 -31.32
CA LYS A 61 -9.38 27.55 -31.40
C LYS A 61 -8.33 27.97 -30.34
N PRO A 62 -7.83 29.22 -30.42
CA PRO A 62 -6.96 29.79 -29.42
C PRO A 62 -7.58 29.73 -28.01
N LEU A 63 -6.80 29.31 -26.99
CA LEU A 63 -7.27 29.19 -25.61
C LEU A 63 -7.74 30.50 -24.99
N ASP A 64 -7.20 31.63 -25.42
CA ASP A 64 -7.61 33.00 -25.05
C ASP A 64 -8.88 33.48 -25.78
N GLN A 65 -9.41 32.71 -26.73
CA GLN A 65 -10.67 33.00 -27.45
C GLN A 65 -11.78 31.99 -27.06
N VAL A 66 -11.52 31.08 -26.15
CA VAL A 66 -12.51 30.11 -25.67
C VAL A 66 -13.59 30.84 -24.86
N LYS A 67 -14.84 30.61 -25.24
CA LYS A 67 -16.03 31.18 -24.60
C LYS A 67 -16.75 30.12 -23.74
N ARG A 68 -17.77 30.59 -23.03
CA ARG A 68 -18.63 29.77 -22.20
C ARG A 68 -19.16 28.53 -22.93
N ASP A 69 -19.70 28.69 -24.13
CA ASP A 69 -20.29 27.60 -24.91
C ASP A 69 -19.29 26.50 -25.28
N ASP A 70 -18.02 26.89 -25.53
CA ASP A 70 -16.96 25.93 -25.84
C ASP A 70 -16.61 25.08 -24.61
N VAL A 71 -16.55 25.74 -23.45
CA VAL A 71 -16.31 25.06 -22.18
C VAL A 71 -17.49 24.13 -21.83
N GLU A 72 -18.73 24.56 -22.08
CA GLU A 72 -19.93 23.74 -21.85
C GLU A 72 -19.91 22.48 -22.72
N LYS A 73 -19.65 22.61 -24.02
CA LYS A 73 -19.50 21.48 -24.94
C LYS A 73 -18.40 20.52 -24.50
N TRP A 74 -17.23 21.08 -24.10
CA TRP A 74 -16.13 20.27 -23.64
C TRP A 74 -16.47 19.51 -22.35
N VAL A 75 -17.05 20.16 -21.34
CA VAL A 75 -17.45 19.50 -20.07
C VAL A 75 -18.47 18.41 -20.32
N THR A 76 -19.46 18.64 -21.19
CA THR A 76 -20.45 17.64 -21.59
C THR A 76 -19.79 16.42 -22.27
N SER A 77 -18.75 16.63 -23.09
CA SER A 77 -18.00 15.52 -23.70
C SER A 77 -17.27 14.61 -22.70
N LEU A 78 -17.13 15.05 -21.46
CA LEU A 78 -16.44 14.33 -20.38
C LEU A 78 -17.35 13.45 -19.53
N ASP A 79 -18.57 13.17 -19.94
CA ASP A 79 -19.57 12.34 -19.20
C ASP A 79 -19.07 10.93 -18.87
N HIS A 80 -18.10 10.43 -19.63
CA HIS A 80 -17.44 9.15 -19.37
C HIS A 80 -16.51 9.17 -18.14
N LEU A 81 -16.20 10.35 -17.60
CA LEU A 81 -15.35 10.49 -16.42
C LEU A 81 -16.17 10.35 -15.12
N GLY A 82 -15.58 9.74 -14.11
CA GLY A 82 -16.16 9.77 -12.78
C GLY A 82 -16.19 11.19 -12.18
N THR A 83 -17.19 11.48 -11.34
CA THR A 83 -17.45 12.79 -10.75
C THR A 83 -16.20 13.47 -10.15
N GLU A 84 -15.36 12.74 -9.42
CA GLU A 84 -14.13 13.29 -8.81
C GLU A 84 -13.10 13.76 -9.87
N SER A 85 -12.98 13.01 -10.96
CA SER A 85 -12.10 13.38 -12.07
C SER A 85 -12.61 14.65 -12.75
N LEU A 86 -13.91 14.74 -12.96
CA LEU A 86 -14.56 15.91 -13.55
C LEU A 86 -14.38 17.15 -12.68
N ILE A 87 -14.59 17.02 -11.36
CA ILE A 87 -14.34 18.12 -10.40
C ILE A 87 -12.89 18.60 -10.49
N ASN A 88 -11.92 17.69 -10.56
CA ASN A 88 -10.52 18.06 -10.68
C ASN A 88 -10.23 18.77 -12.02
N TYR A 89 -10.83 18.32 -13.11
CA TYR A 89 -10.67 18.95 -14.44
C TYR A 89 -11.24 20.39 -14.43
N VAL A 90 -12.44 20.55 -13.89
CA VAL A 90 -13.06 21.88 -13.74
C VAL A 90 -12.23 22.80 -12.85
N ALA A 91 -11.71 22.32 -11.75
CA ALA A 91 -10.83 23.11 -10.88
C ALA A 91 -9.54 23.55 -11.63
N ILE A 92 -9.01 22.69 -12.50
CA ILE A 92 -7.83 23.02 -13.31
C ILE A 92 -8.14 24.11 -14.31
N ILE A 93 -9.23 24.01 -15.08
CA ILE A 93 -9.56 25.04 -16.08
C ILE A 93 -9.95 26.36 -15.44
N LYS A 94 -10.65 26.35 -14.30
CA LYS A 94 -10.91 27.58 -13.54
C LYS A 94 -9.61 28.27 -13.11
N SER A 95 -8.67 27.51 -12.55
CA SER A 95 -7.37 28.05 -12.15
C SER A 95 -6.55 28.56 -13.33
N PHE A 96 -6.65 27.89 -14.49
CA PHE A 96 -5.97 28.27 -15.71
C PHE A 96 -6.53 29.60 -16.27
N TYR A 97 -7.85 29.73 -16.40
CA TYR A 97 -8.46 30.95 -16.94
C TYR A 97 -8.34 32.14 -15.98
N LYS A 98 -8.43 31.90 -14.66
CA LYS A 98 -8.10 32.91 -13.65
C LYS A 98 -6.69 33.50 -13.88
N TRP A 99 -5.71 32.62 -14.13
CA TRP A 99 -4.35 33.06 -14.43
C TRP A 99 -4.26 33.77 -15.81
N LEU A 100 -4.93 33.24 -16.84
CA LEU A 100 -4.83 33.73 -18.21
C LEU A 100 -5.37 35.14 -18.35
N TYR A 101 -6.51 35.42 -17.72
CA TYR A 101 -7.17 36.75 -17.79
C TYR A 101 -6.80 37.65 -16.61
N GLY A 102 -6.19 37.15 -15.55
CA GLY A 102 -5.89 37.94 -14.34
C GLY A 102 -7.15 38.30 -13.53
N GLU A 103 -8.26 37.61 -13.72
CA GLU A 103 -9.56 37.84 -13.11
C GLU A 103 -9.91 36.72 -12.15
N ASP A 104 -10.60 37.05 -11.05
CA ASP A 104 -10.99 36.03 -10.06
C ASP A 104 -12.10 35.12 -10.59
N GLU A 105 -13.02 35.60 -11.37
CA GLU A 105 -14.14 34.87 -11.93
C GLU A 105 -14.30 35.13 -13.45
N PRO A 106 -13.43 34.59 -14.32
CA PRO A 106 -13.54 34.73 -15.76
C PRO A 106 -14.88 34.20 -16.27
N GLU A 107 -15.54 34.98 -17.14
CA GLU A 107 -16.90 34.71 -17.66
C GLU A 107 -17.03 33.28 -18.23
N CYS A 108 -16.01 32.84 -18.97
CA CYS A 108 -16.03 31.54 -19.63
C CYS A 108 -16.11 30.34 -18.64
N VAL A 109 -15.76 30.52 -17.36
CA VAL A 109 -15.71 29.44 -16.33
C VAL A 109 -16.38 29.79 -15.00
N SER A 110 -16.84 31.04 -14.76
CA SER A 110 -17.46 31.47 -13.49
C SER A 110 -18.69 30.66 -13.14
N TRP A 111 -19.54 30.36 -14.12
CA TRP A 111 -20.77 29.58 -13.99
C TRP A 111 -20.55 28.09 -13.64
N LEU A 112 -19.35 27.55 -13.89
CA LEU A 112 -19.07 26.13 -13.66
C LEU A 112 -19.09 25.80 -12.17
N GLN A 113 -20.10 25.08 -11.75
CA GLN A 113 -20.22 24.51 -10.41
C GLN A 113 -20.58 23.02 -10.54
N ILE A 114 -19.65 22.16 -10.19
CA ILE A 114 -19.96 20.73 -10.09
C ILE A 114 -20.29 20.44 -8.64
N LYS A 115 -21.54 20.05 -8.41
CA LYS A 115 -21.96 19.61 -7.06
C LYS A 115 -21.17 18.36 -6.69
N ASN A 116 -20.48 18.41 -5.57
CA ASN A 116 -19.92 17.19 -4.97
C ASN A 116 -21.06 16.24 -4.70
N GLY A 117 -21.16 15.16 -5.47
CA GLY A 117 -22.03 14.05 -5.11
C GLY A 117 -21.69 13.59 -3.70
N ARG A 118 -22.71 13.13 -2.95
CA ARG A 118 -22.46 12.51 -1.64
C ARG A 118 -21.41 11.42 -1.83
N HIS A 119 -20.24 11.57 -1.20
CA HIS A 119 -19.25 10.49 -1.18
C HIS A 119 -19.97 9.23 -0.73
N LYS A 120 -20.07 8.25 -1.62
CA LYS A 120 -20.57 6.92 -1.23
C LYS A 120 -19.61 6.41 -0.17
N ARG A 121 -20.07 6.37 1.09
CA ARG A 121 -19.29 5.75 2.17
C ARG A 121 -19.04 4.31 1.75
N LYS A 122 -17.79 3.88 1.78
CA LYS A 122 -17.51 2.46 1.55
C LYS A 122 -18.18 1.66 2.64
N LEU A 123 -18.98 0.68 2.23
CA LEU A 123 -19.59 -0.26 3.17
C LEU A 123 -18.47 -1.07 3.85
N PRO A 124 -18.68 -1.55 5.09
CA PRO A 124 -17.72 -2.42 5.79
C PRO A 124 -17.29 -3.65 4.96
N THR A 125 -18.19 -4.18 4.13
CA THR A 125 -17.94 -5.31 3.20
C THR A 125 -16.94 -4.99 2.09
N ASP A 126 -16.70 -3.70 1.80
CA ASP A 126 -15.75 -3.27 0.77
C ASP A 126 -14.33 -3.13 1.31
N MET A 127 -14.15 -3.22 2.63
CA MET A 127 -12.84 -3.14 3.25
C MET A 127 -12.14 -4.49 3.24
N ILE A 128 -10.79 -4.47 3.25
CA ILE A 128 -10.03 -5.71 3.40
C ILE A 128 -10.05 -6.16 4.86
N THR A 129 -10.22 -7.46 5.10
CA THR A 129 -10.21 -8.06 6.43
C THR A 129 -8.83 -8.64 6.77
N ALA A 130 -8.58 -8.92 8.05
CA ALA A 130 -7.33 -9.56 8.50
C ALA A 130 -7.15 -10.96 7.89
N GLU A 131 -8.24 -11.72 7.71
CA GLU A 131 -8.25 -13.04 7.08
C GLU A 131 -7.84 -12.97 5.61
N GLU A 132 -8.34 -11.97 4.87
CA GLU A 132 -7.94 -11.73 3.49
C GLU A 132 -6.48 -11.32 3.38
N VAL A 133 -5.99 -10.49 4.30
CA VAL A 133 -4.56 -10.13 4.38
C VAL A 133 -3.72 -11.38 4.63
N LYS A 134 -4.13 -12.24 5.58
CA LYS A 134 -3.47 -13.52 5.87
C LYS A 134 -3.49 -14.44 4.63
N ALA A 135 -4.60 -14.52 3.91
CA ALA A 135 -4.70 -15.28 2.68
C ALA A 135 -3.73 -14.75 1.61
N MET A 136 -3.60 -13.42 1.46
CA MET A 136 -2.63 -12.82 0.54
C MET A 136 -1.18 -13.11 0.93
N ILE A 137 -0.85 -13.09 2.23
CA ILE A 137 0.49 -13.45 2.73
C ILE A 137 0.79 -14.91 2.43
N ASN A 138 -0.19 -15.81 2.59
CA ASN A 138 -0.04 -17.23 2.29
C ASN A 138 0.02 -17.55 0.79
N ALA A 139 -0.44 -16.63 -0.07
CA ALA A 139 -0.43 -16.78 -1.52
C ALA A 139 0.95 -16.57 -2.17
N THR A 140 2.00 -16.38 -1.38
CA THR A 140 3.38 -16.22 -1.83
C THR A 140 4.35 -16.85 -0.84
N ASP A 141 5.45 -17.44 -1.33
CA ASP A 141 6.56 -17.92 -0.50
C ASP A 141 7.68 -16.87 -0.36
N ASN A 142 7.61 -15.79 -1.13
CA ASN A 142 8.63 -14.75 -1.14
C ASN A 142 8.55 -13.88 0.14
N ALA A 143 9.63 -13.88 0.94
CA ALA A 143 9.70 -13.15 2.20
C ALA A 143 9.51 -11.62 2.02
N ARG A 144 10.04 -11.02 0.93
CA ARG A 144 9.83 -9.61 0.59
C ARG A 144 8.35 -9.30 0.41
N ASP A 145 7.64 -10.13 -0.36
CA ASP A 145 6.25 -9.91 -0.69
C ASP A 145 5.35 -10.05 0.54
N LYS A 146 5.65 -11.04 1.41
CA LYS A 146 4.99 -11.19 2.72
C LYS A 146 5.19 -9.94 3.59
N ALA A 147 6.42 -9.45 3.67
CA ALA A 147 6.76 -8.25 4.45
C ALA A 147 6.06 -6.99 3.90
N ILE A 148 5.97 -6.81 2.57
CA ILE A 148 5.25 -5.68 1.96
C ILE A 148 3.77 -5.70 2.36
N ILE A 149 3.09 -6.84 2.23
CA ILE A 149 1.66 -6.96 2.55
C ILE A 149 1.41 -6.71 4.04
N ALA A 150 2.15 -7.39 4.91
CA ALA A 150 2.00 -7.26 6.37
C ALA A 150 2.29 -5.84 6.85
N CYS A 151 3.42 -5.25 6.42
CA CYS A 151 3.81 -3.88 6.78
C CYS A 151 2.80 -2.83 6.28
N THR A 152 2.30 -2.97 5.04
CA THR A 152 1.31 -2.03 4.50
C THR A 152 0.01 -2.08 5.29
N TYR A 153 -0.43 -3.28 5.70
CA TYR A 153 -1.65 -3.44 6.48
C TYR A 153 -1.51 -2.82 7.87
N GLU A 154 -0.50 -3.22 8.62
CA GLU A 154 -0.34 -2.79 10.01
C GLU A 154 -0.02 -1.30 10.13
N SER A 155 0.90 -0.78 9.29
CA SER A 155 1.30 0.62 9.34
C SER A 155 0.22 1.59 8.88
N GLY A 156 -0.67 1.15 8.00
CA GLY A 156 -1.61 2.03 7.31
C GLY A 156 -0.93 3.15 6.49
N CYS A 157 0.36 3.02 6.19
CA CYS A 157 1.14 3.98 5.42
C CYS A 157 0.68 4.11 3.98
N ARG A 158 1.00 5.23 3.33
CA ARG A 158 0.83 5.37 1.88
C ARG A 158 1.83 4.46 1.17
N ILE A 159 1.44 3.90 0.02
CA ILE A 159 2.34 2.99 -0.70
C ILE A 159 3.66 3.65 -1.09
N GLY A 160 3.66 4.95 -1.41
CA GLY A 160 4.89 5.70 -1.68
C GLY A 160 5.80 5.84 -0.46
N GLU A 161 5.23 5.90 0.75
CA GLU A 161 6.01 5.90 2.00
C GLU A 161 6.64 4.51 2.25
N ILE A 162 5.91 3.44 1.96
CA ILE A 162 6.45 2.06 2.05
C ILE A 162 7.52 1.82 0.99
N SER A 163 7.30 2.26 -0.25
CA SER A 163 8.27 2.07 -1.33
C SER A 163 9.56 2.87 -1.12
N SER A 164 9.52 3.99 -0.41
CA SER A 164 10.68 4.83 -0.14
C SER A 164 11.61 4.32 0.96
N LEU A 165 11.17 3.35 1.77
CA LEU A 165 11.97 2.84 2.88
C LEU A 165 13.30 2.25 2.44
N SER A 166 14.31 2.47 3.27
CA SER A 166 15.63 1.82 3.23
C SER A 166 15.81 0.92 4.46
N ILE A 167 16.77 0.04 4.45
CA ILE A 167 17.04 -0.88 5.59
C ILE A 167 17.30 -0.11 6.89
N LYS A 168 17.98 1.04 6.81
CA LYS A 168 18.26 1.90 7.98
C LYS A 168 17.03 2.47 8.65
N ASP A 169 15.92 2.59 7.91
CA ASP A 169 14.68 3.17 8.43
C ASP A 169 13.90 2.18 9.33
N VAL A 170 14.35 0.92 9.38
CA VAL A 170 13.78 -0.13 10.25
C VAL A 170 14.69 -0.34 11.45
N MET A 171 14.16 -0.15 12.64
CA MET A 171 14.85 -0.33 13.92
C MET A 171 14.13 -1.39 14.75
N PRO A 172 14.60 -2.66 14.72
CA PRO A 172 14.06 -3.72 15.56
C PRO A 172 14.32 -3.45 17.05
N ASP A 173 13.36 -3.82 17.90
CA ASP A 173 13.49 -3.80 19.36
C ASP A 173 12.72 -4.97 19.99
N GLN A 174 12.69 -5.04 21.33
CA GLN A 174 12.01 -6.11 22.07
C GLN A 174 10.48 -6.16 21.87
N TYR A 175 9.86 -5.07 21.35
CA TYR A 175 8.43 -4.96 21.10
C TYR A 175 8.07 -5.12 19.62
N GLY A 176 9.03 -5.44 18.77
CA GLY A 176 8.84 -5.58 17.32
C GLY A 176 9.80 -4.71 16.52
N ALA A 177 9.30 -3.70 15.80
CA ALA A 177 10.12 -2.76 15.06
C ALA A 177 9.53 -1.35 15.06
N VAL A 178 10.40 -0.36 14.97
CA VAL A 178 10.05 1.03 14.66
C VAL A 178 10.47 1.32 13.24
N VAL A 179 9.59 1.92 12.46
CA VAL A 179 9.89 2.36 11.11
C VAL A 179 9.76 3.88 11.01
N MET A 180 10.81 4.52 10.50
CA MET A 180 10.79 5.95 10.20
C MET A 180 10.31 6.16 8.77
N VAL A 181 9.14 6.79 8.61
CA VAL A 181 8.57 7.05 7.28
C VAL A 181 8.63 8.54 6.98
N ASP A 182 9.06 8.88 5.77
CA ASP A 182 9.03 10.25 5.26
C ASP A 182 7.82 10.42 4.33
N GLY A 183 6.96 11.36 4.66
CA GLY A 183 5.74 11.67 3.93
C GLY A 183 5.62 13.14 3.59
N LYS A 184 4.52 13.52 2.94
CA LYS A 184 4.27 14.93 2.55
C LYS A 184 4.25 15.91 3.71
N THR A 185 4.04 15.43 4.93
CA THR A 185 3.93 16.22 6.16
C THR A 185 5.16 16.10 7.05
N GLY A 186 6.24 15.51 6.53
CA GLY A 186 7.47 15.27 7.24
C GLY A 186 7.62 13.83 7.75
N MET A 187 8.70 13.61 8.50
CA MET A 187 9.05 12.30 9.07
C MET A 187 8.13 11.96 10.25
N ARG A 188 7.75 10.69 10.35
CA ARG A 188 7.03 10.16 11.51
C ARG A 188 7.47 8.75 11.86
N ARG A 189 7.29 8.42 13.11
CA ARG A 189 7.62 7.13 13.70
C ARG A 189 6.38 6.23 13.70
N ILE A 190 6.51 5.01 13.15
CA ILE A 190 5.44 4.01 13.14
C ILE A 190 5.92 2.78 13.91
N ARG A 191 5.12 2.33 14.87
CA ARG A 191 5.36 1.06 15.58
C ARG A 191 4.75 -0.08 14.79
N LEU A 192 5.54 -1.13 14.58
CA LEU A 192 5.12 -2.40 13.98
C LEU A 192 5.35 -3.52 14.98
N ILE A 193 4.34 -4.33 15.20
CA ILE A 193 4.31 -5.48 16.11
C ILE A 193 4.08 -6.75 15.28
N ASP A 194 2.95 -6.82 14.59
CA ASP A 194 2.51 -8.00 13.87
C ASP A 194 3.32 -8.24 12.58
N SER A 195 3.72 -7.18 11.92
CA SER A 195 4.54 -7.25 10.69
C SER A 195 6.04 -7.29 10.94
N ALA A 196 6.49 -6.97 12.15
CA ALA A 196 7.92 -6.93 12.48
C ALA A 196 8.65 -8.26 12.18
N PRO A 197 8.11 -9.46 12.51
CA PRO A 197 8.77 -10.72 12.19
C PRO A 197 8.91 -10.96 10.68
N TYR A 198 7.94 -10.52 9.85
CA TYR A 198 8.02 -10.63 8.39
C TYR A 198 9.12 -9.73 7.83
N ILE A 199 9.24 -8.50 8.35
CA ILE A 199 10.28 -7.56 7.94
C ILE A 199 11.66 -8.07 8.35
N THR A 200 11.80 -8.58 9.57
CA THR A 200 13.06 -9.18 10.07
C THR A 200 13.47 -10.37 9.20
N GLN A 201 12.54 -11.26 8.88
CA GLN A 201 12.81 -12.39 8.01
C GLN A 201 13.27 -11.93 6.61
N TRP A 202 12.62 -10.91 6.08
CA TRP A 202 13.01 -10.35 4.78
C TRP A 202 14.41 -9.70 4.84
N ILE A 203 14.71 -8.88 5.85
CA ILE A 203 16.02 -8.24 6.01
C ILE A 203 17.14 -9.30 6.10
N ASN A 204 16.92 -10.40 6.83
CA ASN A 204 17.88 -11.49 6.94
C ASN A 204 18.17 -12.18 5.60
N GLN A 205 17.21 -12.21 4.68
CA GLN A 205 17.32 -12.78 3.34
C GLN A 205 17.66 -11.74 2.27
N HIS A 206 17.78 -10.46 2.66
CA HIS A 206 17.97 -9.37 1.70
C HIS A 206 19.35 -9.45 1.03
N PRO A 207 19.46 -9.41 -0.31
CA PRO A 207 20.74 -9.52 -1.02
C PRO A 207 21.77 -8.45 -0.61
N MET A 208 21.28 -7.29 -0.16
CA MET A 208 22.11 -6.16 0.29
C MET A 208 21.94 -5.85 1.78
N LYS A 209 21.73 -6.88 2.63
CA LYS A 209 21.43 -6.73 4.07
C LYS A 209 22.47 -5.91 4.84
N ASP A 210 23.73 -5.97 4.41
CA ASP A 210 24.84 -5.30 5.06
C ASP A 210 24.95 -3.81 4.67
N ASN A 211 24.25 -3.39 3.61
CA ASN A 211 24.15 -1.98 3.20
C ASN A 211 22.88 -1.34 3.78
N ARG A 212 23.03 -0.59 4.84
CA ARG A 212 21.89 0.06 5.52
C ARG A 212 21.14 1.10 4.66
N ASP A 213 21.82 1.69 3.66
CA ASP A 213 21.19 2.64 2.72
C ASP A 213 20.46 1.96 1.55
N ALA A 214 20.61 0.64 1.42
CA ALA A 214 19.91 -0.10 0.39
C ALA A 214 18.38 0.04 0.54
N PRO A 215 17.62 0.05 -0.58
CA PRO A 215 16.16 0.05 -0.51
C PRO A 215 15.65 -1.16 0.26
N LEU A 216 14.73 -0.97 1.21
CA LEU A 216 14.15 -2.09 1.97
C LEU A 216 13.41 -3.06 1.04
N PHE A 217 12.66 -2.55 0.08
CA PHE A 217 11.92 -3.37 -0.88
C PHE A 217 12.49 -3.18 -2.29
N ILE A 218 13.18 -4.21 -2.78
CA ILE A 218 13.84 -4.23 -4.07
C ILE A 218 13.02 -4.93 -5.15
N SER A 219 13.30 -4.60 -6.41
CA SER A 219 12.76 -5.30 -7.56
C SER A 219 13.55 -6.59 -7.84
N PHE A 220 12.85 -7.65 -8.24
CA PHE A 220 13.44 -8.90 -8.75
C PHE A 220 13.32 -9.02 -10.27
N SER A 221 12.88 -7.97 -10.96
CA SER A 221 12.86 -7.97 -12.42
C SER A 221 14.28 -7.91 -12.98
N ASN A 222 14.57 -8.70 -14.01
CA ASN A 222 15.90 -8.76 -14.63
C ASN A 222 16.41 -7.39 -15.08
N SER A 223 15.53 -6.52 -15.57
CA SER A 223 15.89 -5.17 -16.04
C SER A 223 16.21 -4.16 -14.93
N CYS A 224 15.79 -4.44 -13.69
CA CYS A 224 15.95 -3.53 -12.54
C CYS A 224 16.17 -4.27 -11.22
N TYR A 225 16.84 -5.42 -11.27
CA TYR A 225 17.17 -6.21 -10.08
C TYR A 225 17.97 -5.36 -9.07
N GLY A 226 17.60 -5.47 -7.80
CA GLY A 226 18.24 -4.73 -6.72
C GLY A 226 17.80 -3.26 -6.59
N ASN A 227 17.19 -2.69 -7.62
CA ASN A 227 16.67 -1.32 -7.54
C ASN A 227 15.42 -1.27 -6.65
N ARG A 228 15.15 -0.08 -6.11
CA ARG A 228 13.94 0.19 -5.32
C ARG A 228 12.69 -0.21 -6.10
N MET A 229 11.83 -1.00 -5.46
CA MET A 229 10.53 -1.36 -6.03
C MET A 229 9.63 -0.14 -6.03
N ASP A 230 9.18 0.28 -7.21
CA ASP A 230 8.33 1.46 -7.36
C ASP A 230 6.86 1.18 -6.97
N ASP A 231 6.09 2.24 -6.80
CA ASP A 231 4.66 2.15 -6.48
C ASP A 231 3.86 1.32 -7.49
N GLY A 232 4.27 1.33 -8.76
CA GLY A 232 3.63 0.56 -9.83
C GLY A 232 3.83 -0.93 -9.65
N GLY A 233 5.08 -1.33 -9.34
CA GLY A 233 5.44 -2.70 -9.01
C GLY A 233 4.72 -3.21 -7.77
N MET A 234 4.66 -2.39 -6.71
CA MET A 234 3.92 -2.73 -5.51
C MET A 234 2.42 -2.92 -5.79
N ARG A 235 1.77 -1.99 -6.50
CA ARG A 235 0.35 -2.13 -6.86
C ARG A 235 0.07 -3.38 -7.69
N ARG A 236 0.99 -3.73 -8.58
CA ARG A 236 0.90 -4.98 -9.36
C ARG A 236 1.00 -6.20 -8.44
N LEU A 237 1.91 -6.20 -7.47
CA LEU A 237 2.05 -7.25 -6.47
C LEU A 237 0.73 -7.46 -5.71
N PHE A 238 0.13 -6.40 -5.17
CA PHE A 238 -1.16 -6.48 -4.47
C PHE A 238 -2.25 -7.13 -5.32
N LYS A 239 -2.33 -6.75 -6.60
CA LYS A 239 -3.30 -7.32 -7.54
C LYS A 239 -3.05 -8.81 -7.79
N ILE A 240 -1.78 -9.21 -7.96
CA ILE A 240 -1.40 -10.61 -8.21
C ILE A 240 -1.72 -11.47 -6.98
N LEU A 241 -1.33 -11.02 -5.79
CA LEU A 241 -1.54 -11.79 -4.56
C LEU A 241 -3.03 -11.89 -4.21
N ALA A 242 -3.80 -10.83 -4.39
CA ALA A 242 -5.25 -10.88 -4.22
C ALA A 242 -5.92 -11.91 -5.15
N LYS A 243 -5.50 -11.95 -6.43
CA LYS A 243 -5.98 -12.96 -7.39
C LYS A 243 -5.61 -14.38 -6.96
N ARG A 244 -4.36 -14.61 -6.52
CA ARG A 244 -3.89 -15.92 -6.04
C ARG A 244 -4.62 -16.36 -4.77
N ALA A 245 -4.95 -15.41 -3.89
CA ALA A 245 -5.72 -15.65 -2.68
C ALA A 245 -7.23 -15.85 -2.93
N GLY A 246 -7.70 -15.79 -4.18
CA GLY A 246 -9.11 -15.96 -4.52
C GLY A 246 -10.01 -14.79 -4.13
N ILE A 247 -9.44 -13.62 -3.84
CA ILE A 247 -10.21 -12.43 -3.40
C ILE A 247 -10.86 -11.77 -4.62
N LYS A 248 -12.20 -11.72 -4.64
CA LYS A 248 -12.98 -11.21 -5.78
C LYS A 248 -13.07 -9.68 -5.83
N LYS A 249 -12.98 -8.99 -4.68
CA LYS A 249 -13.06 -7.54 -4.62
C LYS A 249 -11.77 -6.87 -5.13
N ARG A 250 -11.88 -5.62 -5.57
CA ARG A 250 -10.76 -4.84 -6.09
C ARG A 250 -9.79 -4.47 -4.96
N ILE A 251 -8.65 -5.13 -4.89
CA ILE A 251 -7.59 -4.86 -3.91
C ILE A 251 -6.59 -3.82 -4.47
N HIS A 252 -6.28 -2.83 -3.65
CA HIS A 252 -5.24 -1.84 -3.89
C HIS A 252 -4.68 -1.30 -2.56
N PRO A 253 -3.44 -0.77 -2.50
CA PRO A 253 -2.79 -0.37 -1.24
C PRO A 253 -3.59 0.64 -0.40
N HIS A 254 -4.33 1.55 -1.04
CA HIS A 254 -5.16 2.51 -0.32
C HIS A 254 -6.30 1.84 0.48
N LEU A 255 -6.76 0.67 0.04
CA LEU A 255 -7.78 -0.09 0.77
C LEU A 255 -7.24 -0.59 2.12
N PHE A 256 -5.97 -1.02 2.16
CA PHE A 256 -5.26 -1.41 3.38
C PHE A 256 -5.19 -0.25 4.36
N ARG A 257 -4.80 0.92 3.87
CA ARG A 257 -4.77 2.14 4.68
C ARG A 257 -6.16 2.51 5.20
N HIS A 258 -7.19 2.44 4.38
CA HIS A 258 -8.56 2.69 4.80
C HIS A 258 -9.00 1.71 5.90
N ALA A 259 -8.76 0.41 5.73
CA ALA A 259 -9.09 -0.59 6.73
C ALA A 259 -8.38 -0.29 8.07
N ARG A 260 -7.05 -0.07 8.04
CA ARG A 260 -6.26 0.19 9.24
C ARG A 260 -6.68 1.48 9.96
N LEU A 261 -6.88 2.58 9.23
CA LEU A 261 -7.30 3.83 9.86
C LEU A 261 -8.72 3.78 10.42
N THR A 262 -9.63 3.02 9.80
CA THR A 262 -10.98 2.77 10.35
C THR A 262 -10.90 1.94 11.64
N GLU A 263 -10.01 0.96 11.70
CA GLU A 263 -9.76 0.17 12.91
C GLU A 263 -9.20 1.05 14.03
N LEU A 264 -8.12 1.80 13.73
CA LEU A 264 -7.47 2.69 14.70
C LEU A 264 -8.40 3.81 15.19
N ALA A 265 -9.33 4.28 14.36
CA ALA A 265 -10.29 5.32 14.75
C ALA A 265 -11.24 4.90 15.87
N LYS A 266 -11.33 3.60 16.19
CA LYS A 266 -12.11 3.10 17.32
C LYS A 266 -11.43 3.36 18.65
N ASP A 267 -10.10 3.35 18.68
CA ASP A 267 -9.30 3.37 19.91
C ASP A 267 -8.53 4.68 20.09
N PHE A 268 -8.20 5.39 19.00
CA PHE A 268 -7.41 6.60 19.01
C PHE A 268 -8.25 7.86 18.81
N THR A 269 -7.85 8.94 19.43
CA THR A 269 -8.43 10.27 19.23
C THR A 269 -8.15 10.81 17.84
N GLU A 270 -8.90 11.82 17.40
CA GLU A 270 -8.68 12.48 16.10
C GLU A 270 -7.24 13.01 15.96
N GLN A 271 -6.68 13.58 17.01
CA GLN A 271 -5.32 14.13 16.97
C GLN A 271 -4.27 13.03 16.83
N GLU A 272 -4.39 11.96 17.59
CA GLU A 272 -3.51 10.79 17.49
C GLU A 272 -3.62 10.14 16.10
N LEU A 273 -4.84 10.03 15.56
CA LEU A 273 -5.07 9.48 14.23
C LEU A 273 -4.41 10.35 13.14
N LYS A 274 -4.45 11.70 13.30
CA LYS A 274 -3.75 12.63 12.39
C LYS A 274 -2.24 12.41 12.42
N VAL A 275 -1.65 12.21 13.58
CA VAL A 275 -0.21 11.90 13.73
C VAL A 275 0.13 10.56 13.06
N LEU A 276 -0.61 9.49 13.41
CA LEU A 276 -0.38 8.15 12.86
C LEU A 276 -0.53 8.12 11.33
N ALA A 277 -1.56 8.77 10.80
CA ALA A 277 -1.82 8.82 9.37
C ALA A 277 -0.91 9.78 8.60
N GLY A 278 -0.15 10.65 9.27
CA GLY A 278 0.63 11.70 8.63
C GLY A 278 -0.28 12.69 7.89
N TRP A 279 -1.22 13.28 8.60
CA TRP A 279 -2.05 14.39 8.15
C TRP A 279 -1.64 15.68 8.87
N THR A 280 -1.89 16.80 8.24
CA THR A 280 -1.72 18.12 8.89
C THR A 280 -2.79 18.34 9.95
N GLY A 281 -2.52 19.16 10.96
CA GLY A 281 -3.46 19.46 12.03
C GLY A 281 -4.82 19.97 11.55
N GLY A 282 -4.85 20.80 10.49
CA GLY A 282 -6.07 21.32 9.87
C GLY A 282 -6.77 20.36 8.90
N SER A 283 -6.27 19.13 8.72
CA SER A 283 -6.88 18.17 7.82
C SER A 283 -8.21 17.64 8.36
N ARG A 284 -9.26 17.65 7.54
CA ARG A 284 -10.56 17.01 7.81
C ARG A 284 -10.59 15.52 7.45
N MET A 285 -9.47 14.95 7.02
CA MET A 285 -9.43 13.55 6.60
C MET A 285 -9.77 12.57 7.72
N ALA A 286 -9.49 12.91 8.97
CA ALA A 286 -9.84 12.09 10.13
C ALA A 286 -11.37 11.89 10.27
N GLU A 287 -12.16 12.92 9.98
CA GLU A 287 -13.63 12.85 9.99
C GLU A 287 -14.19 11.73 9.10
N THR A 288 -13.45 11.33 8.05
CA THR A 288 -13.84 10.24 7.15
C THR A 288 -13.84 8.88 7.85
N TYR A 289 -13.03 8.72 8.89
CA TYR A 289 -12.81 7.46 9.61
C TYR A 289 -13.51 7.42 10.97
N ILE A 290 -13.77 8.59 11.57
CA ILE A 290 -14.44 8.70 12.86
C ILE A 290 -15.96 8.60 12.64
N HIS A 291 -16.42 7.40 12.34
CA HIS A 291 -17.85 7.09 12.28
C HIS A 291 -18.21 6.20 13.46
N LEU A 292 -18.15 6.80 14.66
CA LEU A 292 -18.66 6.14 15.85
C LEU A 292 -20.17 5.97 15.70
N SER A 293 -20.64 4.74 15.62
CA SER A 293 -22.07 4.44 15.80
C SER A 293 -22.46 4.62 17.27
N GLY A 294 -23.74 4.82 17.55
CA GLY A 294 -24.22 4.82 18.93
C GLY A 294 -23.81 3.54 19.69
N ALA A 295 -23.79 2.39 18.99
CA ALA A 295 -23.34 1.12 19.55
C ALA A 295 -21.85 1.11 19.94
N ASP A 296 -20.96 1.74 19.15
CA ASP A 296 -19.52 1.84 19.49
C ASP A 296 -19.31 2.69 20.75
N ILE A 297 -20.14 3.75 20.93
CA ILE A 297 -20.10 4.61 22.11
C ILE A 297 -20.64 3.86 23.33
N GLU A 298 -21.76 3.15 23.19
CA GLU A 298 -22.36 2.33 24.24
C GLU A 298 -21.37 1.28 24.74
N GLN A 299 -20.70 0.56 23.85
CA GLN A 299 -19.69 -0.43 24.19
C GLN A 299 -18.53 0.18 25.01
N LYS A 300 -18.06 1.39 24.64
CA LYS A 300 -17.04 2.11 25.42
C LYS A 300 -17.53 2.56 26.80
N ILE A 301 -18.79 2.94 26.91
CA ILE A 301 -19.40 3.31 28.20
C ILE A 301 -19.49 2.07 29.11
N LEU A 302 -19.95 0.94 28.59
CA LEU A 302 -20.06 -0.31 29.34
C LEU A 302 -18.70 -0.84 29.79
N GLN A 303 -17.66 -0.75 28.93
CA GLN A 303 -16.28 -1.08 29.31
C GLN A 303 -15.75 -0.19 30.43
N LYS A 304 -15.95 1.15 30.33
CA LYS A 304 -15.57 2.10 31.40
C LYS A 304 -16.30 1.86 32.69
N ALA A 305 -17.53 1.38 32.62
CA ALA A 305 -18.32 1.01 33.79
C ALA A 305 -17.96 -0.38 34.37
N GLY A 306 -17.03 -1.11 33.75
CA GLY A 306 -16.64 -2.46 34.16
C GLY A 306 -17.72 -3.52 33.92
N LEU A 307 -18.70 -3.22 33.05
CA LEU A 307 -19.82 -4.12 32.73
C LEU A 307 -19.52 -5.02 31.51
N LEU A 308 -18.46 -4.72 30.75
CA LEU A 308 -17.96 -5.53 29.66
C LEU A 308 -16.46 -5.73 29.84
N ASP A 309 -16.00 -6.97 29.77
CA ASP A 309 -14.58 -7.29 29.81
C ASP A 309 -13.88 -6.87 28.49
N ALA A 310 -12.73 -6.22 28.63
CA ALA A 310 -11.92 -5.81 27.48
C ALA A 310 -11.37 -7.00 26.66
N GLU A 311 -11.43 -8.21 27.19
CA GLU A 311 -10.94 -9.43 26.54
C GLU A 311 -11.84 -9.92 25.39
N GLU A 312 -13.17 -9.80 25.50
CA GLU A 312 -14.10 -10.19 24.44
C GLU A 312 -13.93 -9.38 23.16
N THR A 313 -13.40 -8.17 23.25
CA THR A 313 -13.16 -7.28 22.11
C THR A 313 -11.80 -7.54 21.45
N ARG A 314 -10.87 -8.21 22.13
CA ARG A 314 -9.51 -8.51 21.63
C ARG A 314 -9.43 -9.71 20.70
N GLU A 315 -10.36 -10.67 20.78
CA GLU A 315 -10.32 -11.91 19.97
C GLU A 315 -10.34 -11.67 18.45
N LYS A 316 -10.88 -10.54 17.97
CA LYS A 316 -10.95 -10.24 16.53
C LYS A 316 -9.60 -9.87 15.89
N ASN A 317 -8.56 -9.56 16.66
CA ASN A 317 -7.27 -9.10 16.14
C ASN A 317 -6.17 -10.18 16.16
N GLU A 318 -6.46 -11.44 16.53
CA GLU A 318 -5.44 -12.48 16.67
C GLU A 318 -4.97 -13.12 15.36
N VAL A 319 -5.66 -12.87 14.25
CA VAL A 319 -5.39 -13.53 12.95
C VAL A 319 -3.96 -13.33 12.45
N LEU A 320 -3.38 -12.15 12.70
CA LEU A 320 -2.02 -11.79 12.27
C LEU A 320 -1.03 -11.69 13.45
N LYS A 321 -1.44 -12.02 14.67
CA LYS A 321 -0.59 -11.94 15.86
C LYS A 321 0.63 -12.85 15.72
N PRO A 322 1.83 -12.33 15.98
CA PRO A 322 3.06 -13.12 15.96
C PRO A 322 3.00 -14.29 16.92
N ARG A 323 3.73 -15.37 16.60
CA ARG A 323 3.82 -16.58 17.42
C ARG A 323 5.19 -16.71 18.04
N GLU A 324 5.24 -16.94 19.34
CA GLU A 324 6.49 -17.27 20.02
C GLU A 324 6.84 -18.75 19.83
N CYS A 325 8.09 -19.04 19.52
CA CYS A 325 8.55 -20.41 19.40
C CYS A 325 8.66 -21.04 20.80
N PRO A 326 8.00 -22.17 21.10
CA PRO A 326 8.07 -22.80 22.43
C PRO A 326 9.48 -23.32 22.76
N ARG A 327 10.32 -23.57 21.75
CA ARG A 327 11.68 -24.07 21.96
C ARG A 327 12.72 -22.99 22.21
N CYS A 328 12.75 -21.94 21.38
CA CYS A 328 13.80 -20.92 21.46
C CYS A 328 13.27 -19.51 21.76
N ARG A 329 11.98 -19.36 22.01
CA ARG A 329 11.27 -18.12 22.37
C ARG A 329 11.41 -16.97 21.35
N LYS A 330 11.90 -17.25 20.15
CA LYS A 330 11.93 -16.26 19.09
C LYS A 330 10.53 -16.03 18.52
N THR A 331 10.20 -14.76 18.33
CA THR A 331 8.93 -14.35 17.72
C THR A 331 8.95 -14.63 16.23
N ASN A 332 7.91 -15.30 15.73
CA ASN A 332 7.76 -15.70 14.34
C ASN A 332 6.50 -15.07 13.73
N PRO A 333 6.46 -14.92 12.40
CA PRO A 333 5.25 -14.48 11.69
C PRO A 333 4.03 -15.35 12.02
N ALA A 334 2.83 -14.76 12.05
CA ALA A 334 1.58 -15.48 12.29
C ALA A 334 1.34 -16.66 11.32
N THR A 335 1.87 -16.54 10.10
CA THR A 335 1.75 -17.55 9.03
C THR A 335 2.93 -18.52 8.96
N ALA A 336 3.89 -18.42 9.88
CA ALA A 336 5.06 -19.31 9.87
C ALA A 336 4.66 -20.72 10.30
N ARG A 337 5.03 -21.71 9.49
CA ARG A 337 4.88 -23.13 9.81
C ARG A 337 6.04 -23.65 10.68
N PHE A 338 7.22 -23.06 10.46
CA PHE A 338 8.45 -23.42 11.18
C PHE A 338 9.09 -22.17 11.78
N CYS A 339 9.74 -22.34 12.91
CA CYS A 339 10.55 -21.29 13.51
C CYS A 339 11.75 -20.98 12.61
N TYR A 340 11.90 -19.71 12.21
CA TYR A 340 13.00 -19.28 11.34
C TYR A 340 14.39 -19.43 12.00
N ASN A 341 14.45 -19.52 13.33
CA ASN A 341 15.69 -19.60 14.08
C ASN A 341 16.12 -21.04 14.39
N CYS A 342 15.19 -21.90 14.80
CA CYS A 342 15.53 -23.25 15.26
C CYS A 342 14.82 -24.40 14.51
N GLY A 343 14.02 -24.07 13.47
CA GLY A 343 13.34 -25.05 12.63
C GLY A 343 12.16 -25.77 13.28
N MET A 344 11.79 -25.48 14.54
CA MET A 344 10.68 -26.15 15.20
C MET A 344 9.35 -25.85 14.50
N ALA A 345 8.50 -26.89 14.35
CA ALA A 345 7.12 -26.72 13.90
C ALA A 345 6.34 -25.84 14.89
N LEU A 346 5.61 -24.83 14.36
CA LEU A 346 4.90 -23.84 15.16
C LEU A 346 3.39 -24.10 15.27
N ASP A 347 2.88 -25.11 14.58
CA ASP A 347 1.48 -25.54 14.67
C ASP A 347 1.37 -27.05 14.62
N MET A 348 0.30 -27.58 15.23
CA MET A 348 0.03 -29.02 15.35
C MET A 348 -0.08 -29.71 13.99
N LYS A 349 -0.72 -29.05 12.99
CA LYS A 349 -0.86 -29.63 11.65
C LYS A 349 0.51 -29.86 10.99
N THR A 350 1.40 -28.90 11.08
CA THR A 350 2.77 -29.01 10.55
C THR A 350 3.55 -30.10 11.29
N ALA A 351 3.37 -30.24 12.62
CA ALA A 351 4.00 -31.30 13.38
C ALA A 351 3.49 -32.67 12.94
N MET A 352 2.17 -32.85 12.79
CA MET A 352 1.57 -34.11 12.31
C MET A 352 2.05 -34.46 10.89
N GLU A 353 2.09 -33.50 9.95
CA GLU A 353 2.60 -33.74 8.60
C GLU A 353 4.05 -34.26 8.60
N ILE A 354 4.89 -33.76 9.52
CA ILE A 354 6.28 -34.25 9.69
C ILE A 354 6.29 -35.67 10.20
N ASP A 355 5.48 -35.96 11.21
CA ASP A 355 5.44 -37.30 11.81
C ASP A 355 4.88 -38.31 10.81
N GLU A 356 3.83 -37.99 10.08
CA GLU A 356 3.30 -38.85 9.01
C GLU A 356 4.37 -39.13 7.94
N LYS A 357 5.09 -38.08 7.49
CA LYS A 357 6.17 -38.26 6.51
C LYS A 357 7.30 -39.13 7.03
N LYS A 358 7.74 -38.90 8.26
CA LYS A 358 8.78 -39.75 8.90
C LYS A 358 8.33 -41.19 9.03
N ASN A 359 7.06 -41.42 9.41
CA ASN A 359 6.51 -42.75 9.51
C ASN A 359 6.48 -43.46 8.15
N ALA A 360 6.06 -42.78 7.10
CA ALA A 360 6.07 -43.30 5.72
C ALA A 360 7.49 -43.66 5.26
N GLU A 361 8.45 -42.74 5.43
CA GLU A 361 9.86 -42.98 5.10
C GLU A 361 10.45 -44.14 5.91
N THR A 362 10.07 -44.29 7.18
CA THR A 362 10.51 -45.41 8.03
C THR A 362 9.94 -46.72 7.53
N LEU A 363 8.66 -46.75 7.14
CA LEU A 363 8.04 -47.98 6.60
C LEU A 363 8.68 -48.39 5.27
N GLU A 364 8.94 -47.41 4.37
CA GLU A 364 9.64 -47.66 3.10
C GLU A 364 11.05 -48.24 3.35
N LEU A 365 11.78 -47.67 4.31
CA LEU A 365 13.12 -48.16 4.68
C LEU A 365 13.05 -49.58 5.27
N MET A 366 12.07 -49.86 6.11
CA MET A 366 11.88 -51.21 6.67
C MET A 366 11.53 -52.23 5.59
N ASP A 367 10.68 -51.87 4.63
CA ASP A 367 10.35 -52.74 3.49
C ASP A 367 11.59 -53.01 2.60
N LEU A 368 12.42 -52.00 2.37
CA LEU A 368 13.68 -52.12 1.64
C LEU A 368 14.66 -53.05 2.37
N ILE A 369 14.78 -52.90 3.68
CA ILE A 369 15.65 -53.80 4.53
C ILE A 369 15.17 -55.24 4.46
N GLN A 370 13.85 -55.50 4.47
CA GLN A 370 13.29 -56.83 4.35
C GLN A 370 13.53 -57.46 2.97
N ARG A 371 13.46 -56.68 1.92
CA ARG A 371 13.69 -57.15 0.53
C ARG A 371 15.17 -57.32 0.19
N GLU A 372 16.04 -56.52 0.78
CA GLU A 372 17.47 -56.42 0.48
C GLU A 372 18.32 -56.55 1.74
N PRO A 373 18.62 -57.76 2.26
CA PRO A 373 19.37 -57.96 3.51
C PRO A 373 20.75 -57.27 3.52
N ARG A 374 21.36 -57.04 2.38
CA ARG A 374 22.63 -56.30 2.25
C ARG A 374 22.51 -54.84 2.73
N VAL A 375 21.34 -54.23 2.55
CA VAL A 375 21.07 -52.83 3.03
C VAL A 375 21.14 -52.77 4.55
N PHE A 376 20.64 -53.78 5.25
CA PHE A 376 20.72 -53.86 6.72
C PHE A 376 22.17 -53.90 7.21
N GLU A 377 23.04 -54.70 6.59
CA GLU A 377 24.46 -54.77 6.96
C GLU A 377 25.21 -53.45 6.70
N ILE A 378 24.89 -52.76 5.61
CA ILE A 378 25.46 -51.42 5.31
C ILE A 378 25.03 -50.41 6.39
N LEU A 379 23.76 -50.36 6.75
CA LEU A 379 23.24 -49.44 7.76
C LEU A 379 23.84 -49.75 9.13
N LYS A 380 23.99 -51.01 9.51
CA LYS A 380 24.61 -51.45 10.75
C LYS A 380 26.08 -51.05 10.82
N ALA A 381 26.82 -51.17 9.71
CA ALA A 381 28.20 -50.72 9.63
C ALA A 381 28.31 -49.20 9.77
N ALA A 382 27.43 -48.43 9.12
CA ALA A 382 27.40 -46.96 9.19
C ALA A 382 27.10 -46.44 10.61
N VAL A 383 26.18 -47.08 11.34
CA VAL A 383 25.84 -46.71 12.73
C VAL A 383 26.98 -47.02 13.72
N THR A 384 27.78 -48.08 13.46
CA THR A 384 28.95 -48.42 14.29
C THR A 384 30.13 -47.49 14.10
N VAL A 385 30.26 -46.82 12.97
CA VAL A 385 31.35 -45.86 12.69
C VAL A 385 31.06 -44.47 13.30
N THR A 386 29.79 -44.18 13.68
CA THR A 386 29.36 -42.89 14.21
C THR A 386 29.30 -42.83 15.74
N LYS A 387 29.69 -43.89 16.44
CA LYS A 387 29.94 -43.95 17.88
C LYS A 387 31.45 -43.82 18.16
#